data_4ff0c4392e40d7b59599e7441e4057d0
#
_entry.id   4ff0c4392e40d7b59599e7441e4057d0
#
_cell.length_a   1.000
_cell.length_b   1.000
_cell.length_c   1.000
_cell.angle_alpha   90.00
_cell.angle_beta   90.00
_cell.angle_gamma   90.00
#
_symmetry.space_group_name_H-M   'P 1'
#
loop_
_entity.id
_entity.type
_entity.pdbx_description
1 polymer ?
#
loop_
_entity_poly.entity_id
_entity_poly.type
_entity_poly.pdbx_seq_one_letter_code
_entity_poly.pdbx_strand_id
1 'polypeptide(L)'
;NEILAIVGESGCGKSTLATSIIGLHDHNKTRILGEIMYKGKNLATLTEDEFNEVRGEEIAMIFQDPLSSLNPLMRIGEQIEEGLIYHTKMTKPEREARVLELLGQVGIPNPPRVARQFPHQLSGGMRQRVIIAIAISCKPNVIIADEPTTALDVTIQAQILDLLVDLQAETGAGIILITHDL
;
A
#
# COMPACT_ATOMS: atom_id res chain seq x y z
N ASN A 1 12.33 -11.96 -2.15
CA ASN A 1 11.90 -11.33 -3.40
C ASN A 1 10.99 -12.29 -4.18
N GLU A 2 9.73 -12.44 -3.73
CA GLU A 2 8.73 -13.32 -4.34
C GLU A 2 7.34 -12.73 -4.16
N ILE A 3 6.37 -13.21 -4.93
CA ILE A 3 4.96 -12.92 -4.74
C ILE A 3 4.32 -14.16 -4.10
N LEU A 4 3.78 -13.98 -2.90
CA LEU A 4 3.03 -15.01 -2.19
C LEU A 4 1.54 -14.70 -2.31
N ALA A 5 0.76 -15.59 -2.93
CA ALA A 5 -0.69 -15.46 -2.99
C ALA A 5 -1.36 -16.17 -1.80
N ILE A 6 -2.26 -15.46 -1.13
CA ILE A 6 -3.16 -16.00 -0.11
C ILE A 6 -4.58 -16.00 -0.67
N VAL A 7 -5.11 -17.20 -0.94
CA VAL A 7 -6.41 -17.40 -1.57
C VAL A 7 -7.38 -18.04 -0.61
N GLY A 8 -8.64 -17.63 -0.66
CA GLY A 8 -9.70 -18.22 0.16
C GLY A 8 -11.01 -17.46 0.02
N GLU A 9 -12.09 -18.06 0.49
CA GLU A 9 -13.43 -17.48 0.44
C GLU A 9 -13.54 -16.16 1.24
N SER A 10 -14.50 -15.32 0.88
CA SER A 10 -14.79 -14.10 1.62
C SER A 10 -15.14 -14.43 3.09
N GLY A 11 -14.59 -13.66 4.03
CA GLY A 11 -14.82 -13.86 5.46
C GLY A 11 -13.96 -14.93 6.15
N CYS A 12 -13.07 -15.65 5.44
CA CYS A 12 -12.19 -16.67 6.06
C CYS A 12 -11.02 -16.11 6.88
N GLY A 13 -10.88 -14.79 6.99
CA GLY A 13 -9.88 -14.15 7.84
C GLY A 13 -8.64 -13.63 7.15
N LYS A 14 -8.56 -13.58 5.81
CA LYS A 14 -7.38 -13.10 5.04
C LYS A 14 -7.00 -11.65 5.40
N SER A 15 -7.97 -10.73 5.37
CA SER A 15 -7.75 -9.34 5.75
C SER A 15 -7.39 -9.19 7.23
N THR A 16 -7.94 -10.03 8.11
CA THR A 16 -7.57 -10.06 9.52
C THR A 16 -6.10 -10.47 9.69
N LEU A 17 -5.62 -11.44 8.91
CA LEU A 17 -4.20 -11.80 8.90
C LEU A 17 -3.34 -10.62 8.43
N ALA A 18 -3.72 -9.97 7.33
CA ALA A 18 -3.00 -8.80 6.81
C ALA A 18 -2.90 -7.67 7.85
N THR A 19 -4.03 -7.30 8.46
CA THR A 19 -4.05 -6.25 9.49
C THR A 19 -3.30 -6.64 10.75
N SER A 20 -3.22 -7.95 11.08
CA SER A 20 -2.41 -8.45 12.20
C SER A 20 -0.91 -8.30 11.93
N ILE A 21 -0.45 -8.50 10.68
CA ILE A 21 0.96 -8.34 10.32
C ILE A 21 1.43 -6.90 10.52
N ILE A 22 0.59 -5.91 10.19
CA ILE A 22 0.94 -4.48 10.31
C ILE A 22 0.38 -3.83 11.59
N GLY A 23 -0.21 -4.61 12.51
CA GLY A 23 -0.72 -4.12 13.79
C GLY A 23 -1.91 -3.15 13.69
N LEU A 24 -2.71 -3.21 12.62
CA LEU A 24 -3.90 -2.36 12.43
C LEU A 24 -5.19 -3.01 12.95
N HIS A 25 -5.13 -3.63 14.11
CA HIS A 25 -6.29 -4.19 14.81
C HIS A 25 -6.53 -3.47 16.13
N ASP A 26 -7.76 -3.47 16.59
CA ASP A 26 -8.11 -2.91 17.90
C ASP A 26 -7.54 -3.83 19.02
N HIS A 27 -6.48 -3.40 19.65
CA HIS A 27 -5.80 -4.13 20.74
C HIS A 27 -6.72 -4.47 21.91
N ASN A 28 -7.82 -3.73 22.10
CA ASN A 28 -8.81 -4.00 23.15
C ASN A 28 -9.77 -5.14 22.79
N LYS A 29 -9.90 -5.44 21.49
CA LYS A 29 -10.84 -6.44 20.96
C LYS A 29 -10.16 -7.65 20.33
N THR A 30 -8.86 -7.54 20.03
CA THR A 30 -8.12 -8.58 19.30
C THR A 30 -6.95 -9.08 20.12
N ARG A 31 -6.82 -10.38 20.20
CA ARG A 31 -5.65 -11.04 20.80
C ARG A 31 -4.96 -11.90 19.74
N ILE A 32 -3.70 -11.61 19.49
CA ILE A 32 -2.85 -12.43 18.62
C ILE A 32 -2.15 -13.46 19.48
N LEU A 33 -2.23 -14.75 19.10
CA LEU A 33 -1.52 -15.85 19.72
C LEU A 33 -0.54 -16.43 18.71
N GLY A 34 0.71 -16.61 19.11
CA GLY A 34 1.79 -17.07 18.24
C GLY A 34 2.78 -15.97 17.91
N GLU A 35 3.50 -16.13 16.81
CA GLU A 35 4.57 -15.24 16.41
C GLU A 35 4.40 -14.81 14.94
N ILE A 36 4.70 -13.54 14.65
CA ILE A 36 4.82 -12.99 13.30
C ILE A 36 6.24 -12.46 13.18
N MET A 37 7.12 -13.27 12.61
CA MET A 37 8.54 -12.95 12.57
C MET A 37 8.91 -12.15 11.31
N TYR A 38 9.51 -10.99 11.50
CA TYR A 38 10.06 -10.16 10.43
C TYR A 38 11.46 -9.68 10.83
N LYS A 39 12.49 -9.99 10.01
CA LYS A 39 13.90 -9.64 10.27
C LYS A 39 14.35 -9.93 11.72
N GLY A 40 13.90 -11.03 12.29
CA GLY A 40 14.24 -11.43 13.66
C GLY A 40 13.45 -10.74 14.77
N LYS A 41 12.52 -9.84 14.45
CA LYS A 41 11.59 -9.21 15.41
C LYS A 41 10.22 -9.87 15.32
N ASN A 42 9.56 -10.07 16.45
CA ASN A 42 8.19 -10.56 16.50
C ASN A 42 7.21 -9.38 16.44
N LEU A 43 6.57 -9.17 15.29
CA LEU A 43 5.61 -8.08 15.08
C LEU A 43 4.40 -8.17 16.01
N ALA A 44 4.00 -9.37 16.43
CA ALA A 44 2.83 -9.55 17.31
C ALA A 44 3.03 -8.94 18.73
N THR A 45 4.24 -8.57 19.08
CA THR A 45 4.57 -7.99 20.40
C THR A 45 5.02 -6.54 20.35
N LEU A 46 5.01 -5.91 19.16
CA LEU A 46 5.41 -4.52 19.00
C LEU A 46 4.39 -3.56 19.63
N THR A 47 4.90 -2.49 20.21
CA THR A 47 4.11 -1.34 20.63
C THR A 47 3.70 -0.50 19.42
N GLU A 48 2.76 0.44 19.59
CA GLU A 48 2.32 1.33 18.52
C GLU A 48 3.48 2.21 18.01
N ASP A 49 4.35 2.68 18.89
CA ASP A 49 5.52 3.49 18.52
C ASP A 49 6.49 2.68 17.65
N GLU A 50 6.74 1.43 18.00
CA GLU A 50 7.58 0.52 17.21
C GLU A 50 6.94 0.17 15.85
N PHE A 51 5.60 0.05 15.80
CA PHE A 51 4.89 -0.13 14.53
C PHE A 51 4.98 1.09 13.62
N ASN A 52 5.04 2.30 14.16
CA ASN A 52 5.22 3.52 13.36
C ASN A 52 6.56 3.53 12.60
N GLU A 53 7.60 2.86 13.13
CA GLU A 53 8.87 2.67 12.42
C GLU A 53 8.79 1.62 11.31
N VAL A 54 7.88 0.64 11.44
CA VAL A 54 7.75 -0.47 10.49
C VAL A 54 6.78 -0.14 9.35
N ARG A 55 5.66 0.52 9.70
CA ARG A 55 4.62 0.88 8.73
C ARG A 55 5.13 1.92 7.73
N GLY A 56 4.93 1.63 6.44
CA GLY A 56 5.32 2.50 5.33
C GLY A 56 6.81 2.40 4.96
N GLU A 57 7.72 2.29 5.90
CA GLU A 57 9.16 2.18 5.64
C GLU A 57 9.58 0.74 5.35
N GLU A 58 9.15 -0.22 6.16
CA GLU A 58 9.54 -1.64 6.02
C GLU A 58 8.43 -2.48 5.40
N ILE A 59 7.19 -2.28 5.85
CA ILE A 59 6.01 -3.02 5.39
C ILE A 59 4.92 -2.00 5.04
N ALA A 60 4.44 -2.05 3.81
CA ALA A 60 3.32 -1.24 3.35
C ALA A 60 2.09 -2.09 3.06
N MET A 61 0.91 -1.49 3.11
CA MET A 61 -0.35 -2.16 2.79
C MET A 61 -1.16 -1.38 1.76
N ILE A 62 -1.66 -2.12 0.78
CA ILE A 62 -2.66 -1.67 -0.20
C ILE A 62 -4.00 -2.25 0.23
N PHE A 63 -4.94 -1.37 0.60
CA PHE A 63 -6.27 -1.76 1.09
C PHE A 63 -7.24 -2.04 -0.05
N GLN A 64 -8.26 -2.82 0.24
CA GLN A 64 -9.30 -3.25 -0.70
C GLN A 64 -10.11 -2.09 -1.29
N ASP A 65 -10.45 -1.08 -0.49
CA ASP A 65 -11.29 0.04 -0.93
C ASP A 65 -10.48 1.34 -1.11
N PRO A 66 -10.27 1.76 -2.36
CA PRO A 66 -9.57 3.00 -2.66
C PRO A 66 -10.28 4.26 -2.16
N LEU A 67 -11.59 4.22 -1.98
CA LEU A 67 -12.36 5.40 -1.55
C LEU A 67 -12.16 5.69 -0.06
N SER A 68 -12.10 4.64 0.75
CA SER A 68 -11.87 4.79 2.20
C SER A 68 -10.41 5.06 2.55
N SER A 69 -9.48 4.68 1.66
CA SER A 69 -8.03 4.80 1.89
C SER A 69 -7.46 6.18 1.56
N LEU A 70 -8.15 6.96 0.70
CA LEU A 70 -7.71 8.31 0.33
C LEU A 70 -8.51 9.37 1.08
N ASN A 71 -7.82 10.38 1.63
CA ASN A 71 -8.45 11.53 2.25
C ASN A 71 -9.10 12.42 1.17
N PRO A 72 -10.45 12.57 1.15
CA PRO A 72 -11.13 13.31 0.09
C PRO A 72 -10.85 14.82 0.13
N LEU A 73 -10.34 15.35 1.22
CA LEU A 73 -10.04 16.76 1.43
C LEU A 73 -8.58 17.13 1.14
N MET A 74 -7.72 16.16 0.85
CA MET A 74 -6.31 16.38 0.51
C MET A 74 -6.04 16.11 -0.95
N ARG A 75 -5.10 16.84 -1.54
CA ARG A 75 -4.64 16.60 -2.91
C ARG A 75 -3.82 15.33 -2.99
N ILE A 76 -3.82 14.70 -4.15
CA ILE A 76 -3.10 13.45 -4.39
C ILE A 76 -1.60 13.57 -4.06
N GLY A 77 -0.96 14.65 -4.52
CA GLY A 77 0.46 14.85 -4.25
C GLY A 77 0.78 15.00 -2.76
N GLU A 78 -0.09 15.70 -2.00
CA GLU A 78 0.06 15.87 -0.56
C GLU A 78 -0.03 14.53 0.18
N GLN A 79 -0.94 13.64 -0.22
CA GLN A 79 -1.09 12.32 0.40
C GLN A 79 0.11 11.40 0.12
N ILE A 80 0.68 11.46 -1.08
CA ILE A 80 1.89 10.69 -1.41
C ILE A 80 3.10 11.28 -0.66
N GLU A 81 3.18 12.61 -0.55
CA GLU A 81 4.26 13.31 0.14
C GLU A 81 4.28 13.04 1.65
N GLU A 82 3.12 12.77 2.25
CA GLU A 82 2.98 12.57 3.71
C GLU A 82 3.91 11.47 4.22
N GLY A 83 3.93 10.29 3.59
CA GLY A 83 4.86 9.22 3.95
C GLY A 83 6.33 9.64 3.82
N LEU A 84 6.67 10.40 2.78
CA LEU A 84 8.04 10.88 2.57
C LEU A 84 8.46 11.90 3.66
N ILE A 85 7.54 12.70 4.18
CA ILE A 85 7.81 13.64 5.28
C ILE A 85 8.20 12.91 6.55
N TYR A 86 7.48 11.82 6.88
CA TYR A 86 7.69 11.09 8.13
C TYR A 86 8.89 10.14 8.07
N HIS A 87 9.12 9.49 6.94
CA HIS A 87 10.09 8.39 6.82
C HIS A 87 11.38 8.76 6.07
N THR A 88 11.51 9.99 5.56
CA THR A 88 12.72 10.38 4.82
C THR A 88 13.29 11.73 5.29
N LYS A 89 14.56 11.99 4.93
CA LYS A 89 15.21 13.29 5.15
C LYS A 89 15.17 14.18 3.91
N MET A 90 14.32 13.87 2.94
CA MET A 90 14.21 14.64 1.70
C MET A 90 13.75 16.07 1.96
N THR A 91 14.35 17.02 1.27
CA THR A 91 13.88 18.41 1.21
C THR A 91 12.55 18.49 0.46
N LYS A 92 11.81 19.57 0.63
CA LYS A 92 10.53 19.76 -0.06
C LYS A 92 10.63 19.61 -1.59
N PRO A 93 11.60 20.23 -2.29
CA PRO A 93 11.75 20.03 -3.75
C PRO A 93 12.02 18.56 -4.14
N GLU A 94 12.80 17.85 -3.34
CA GLU A 94 13.09 16.43 -3.58
C GLU A 94 11.83 15.58 -3.41
N ARG A 95 11.01 15.84 -2.38
CA ARG A 95 9.72 15.14 -2.20
C ARG A 95 8.76 15.42 -3.35
N GLU A 96 8.62 16.69 -3.76
CA GLU A 96 7.77 17.07 -4.91
C GLU A 96 8.21 16.34 -6.19
N ALA A 97 9.51 16.26 -6.47
CA ALA A 97 10.05 15.51 -7.60
C ALA A 97 9.75 14.00 -7.47
N ARG A 98 9.94 13.43 -6.29
CA ARG A 98 9.65 12.01 -6.01
C ARG A 98 8.18 11.67 -6.17
N VAL A 99 7.27 12.55 -5.76
CA VAL A 99 5.81 12.40 -5.99
C VAL A 99 5.48 12.28 -7.47
N LEU A 100 6.07 13.12 -8.31
CA LEU A 100 5.84 13.07 -9.76
C LEU A 100 6.43 11.79 -10.38
N GLU A 101 7.60 11.37 -9.93
CA GLU A 101 8.23 10.12 -10.35
C GLU A 101 7.35 8.92 -9.99
N LEU A 102 6.86 8.83 -8.74
CA LEU A 102 5.99 7.76 -8.27
C LEU A 102 4.69 7.68 -9.07
N LEU A 103 4.05 8.82 -9.34
CA LEU A 103 2.85 8.86 -10.17
C LEU A 103 3.14 8.37 -11.60
N GLY A 104 4.31 8.70 -12.15
CA GLY A 104 4.75 8.19 -13.45
C GLY A 104 4.99 6.68 -13.41
N GLN A 105 5.66 6.18 -12.37
CA GLN A 105 5.99 4.76 -12.17
C GLN A 105 4.73 3.88 -12.11
N VAL A 106 3.66 4.36 -11.46
CA VAL A 106 2.37 3.64 -11.46
C VAL A 106 1.51 3.89 -12.70
N GLY A 107 2.03 4.55 -13.73
CA GLY A 107 1.35 4.76 -15.00
C GLY A 107 0.21 5.79 -14.96
N ILE A 108 0.31 6.80 -14.09
CA ILE A 108 -0.62 7.93 -14.08
C ILE A 108 -0.28 8.90 -15.24
N PRO A 109 -1.24 9.21 -16.13
CA PRO A 109 -1.02 10.18 -17.18
C PRO A 109 -0.93 11.60 -16.61
N ASN A 110 0.03 12.39 -17.08
CA ASN A 110 0.24 13.78 -16.66
C ASN A 110 0.37 13.94 -15.12
N PRO A 111 1.42 13.36 -14.49
CA PRO A 111 1.64 13.42 -13.06
C PRO A 111 1.52 14.82 -12.43
N PRO A 112 2.06 15.93 -13.03
CA PRO A 112 1.94 17.26 -12.45
C PRO A 112 0.50 17.76 -12.33
N ARG A 113 -0.38 17.38 -13.25
CA ARG A 113 -1.81 17.69 -13.18
C ARG A 113 -2.49 16.88 -12.10
N VAL A 114 -2.25 15.57 -12.09
CA VAL A 114 -2.93 14.64 -11.15
C VAL A 114 -2.50 14.89 -9.71
N ALA A 115 -1.24 15.21 -9.45
CA ALA A 115 -0.76 15.57 -8.12
C ALA A 115 -1.56 16.72 -7.47
N ARG A 116 -2.14 17.63 -8.27
CA ARG A 116 -2.95 18.77 -7.81
C ARG A 116 -4.44 18.46 -7.67
N GLN A 117 -4.89 17.31 -8.14
CA GLN A 117 -6.28 16.89 -8.08
C GLN A 117 -6.63 16.26 -6.72
N PHE A 118 -7.93 16.20 -6.45
CA PHE A 118 -8.49 15.50 -5.29
C PHE A 118 -8.97 14.10 -5.70
N PRO A 119 -9.11 13.14 -4.75
CA PRO A 119 -9.54 11.78 -5.06
C PRO A 119 -10.82 11.67 -5.87
N HIS A 120 -11.81 12.52 -5.60
CA HIS A 120 -13.10 12.51 -6.30
C HIS A 120 -13.01 12.87 -7.79
N GLN A 121 -11.89 13.47 -8.23
CA GLN A 121 -11.64 13.83 -9.62
C GLN A 121 -10.98 12.70 -10.43
N LEU A 122 -10.68 11.56 -9.80
CA LEU A 122 -10.01 10.42 -10.40
C LEU A 122 -10.97 9.26 -10.63
N SER A 123 -10.70 8.46 -11.68
CA SER A 123 -11.36 7.16 -11.87
C SER A 123 -10.94 6.14 -10.80
N GLY A 124 -11.69 5.04 -10.66
CA GLY A 124 -11.36 3.97 -9.70
C GLY A 124 -9.96 3.41 -9.92
N GLY A 125 -9.59 3.09 -11.15
CA GLY A 125 -8.26 2.59 -11.48
C GLY A 125 -7.15 3.60 -11.22
N MET A 126 -7.39 4.90 -11.44
CA MET A 126 -6.42 5.95 -11.08
C MET A 126 -6.25 6.07 -9.56
N ARG A 127 -7.33 5.99 -8.78
CA ARG A 127 -7.23 5.98 -7.31
C ARG A 127 -6.42 4.79 -6.81
N GLN A 128 -6.66 3.60 -7.37
CA GLN A 128 -5.89 2.41 -7.02
C GLN A 128 -4.40 2.58 -7.32
N ARG A 129 -4.04 3.13 -8.49
CA ARG A 129 -2.64 3.45 -8.82
C ARG A 129 -2.02 4.46 -7.86
N VAL A 130 -2.79 5.44 -7.39
CA VAL A 130 -2.33 6.41 -6.37
C VAL A 130 -2.06 5.72 -5.03
N ILE A 131 -2.92 4.80 -4.58
CA ILE A 131 -2.69 4.02 -3.35
C ILE A 131 -1.43 3.17 -3.48
N ILE A 132 -1.21 2.55 -4.64
CA ILE A 132 0.03 1.83 -4.92
C ILE A 132 1.23 2.79 -4.85
N ALA A 133 1.14 4.00 -5.43
CA ALA A 133 2.20 5.00 -5.33
C ALA A 133 2.50 5.40 -3.87
N ILE A 134 1.47 5.56 -3.03
CA ILE A 134 1.64 5.80 -1.59
C ILE A 134 2.36 4.63 -0.94
N ALA A 135 1.92 3.39 -1.20
CA ALA A 135 2.51 2.20 -0.61
C ALA A 135 4.00 2.01 -0.95
N ILE A 136 4.41 2.34 -2.18
CA ILE A 136 5.81 2.20 -2.62
C ILE A 136 6.67 3.43 -2.36
N SER A 137 6.12 4.52 -1.82
CA SER A 137 6.79 5.83 -1.69
C SER A 137 8.10 5.73 -0.92
N CYS A 138 8.11 5.01 0.19
CA CYS A 138 9.26 4.80 1.07
C CYS A 138 10.09 3.55 0.74
N LYS A 139 9.84 2.90 -0.41
CA LYS A 139 10.53 1.68 -0.86
C LYS A 139 10.50 0.54 0.16
N PRO A 140 9.31 0.10 0.58
CA PRO A 140 9.17 -0.95 1.59
C PRO A 140 9.78 -2.27 1.10
N ASN A 141 10.21 -3.11 2.06
CA ASN A 141 10.72 -4.45 1.76
C ASN A 141 9.59 -5.45 1.50
N VAL A 142 8.40 -5.20 2.07
CA VAL A 142 7.21 -6.04 1.91
C VAL A 142 6.00 -5.17 1.60
N ILE A 143 5.19 -5.59 0.64
CA ILE A 143 3.91 -4.98 0.30
C ILE A 143 2.82 -6.02 0.51
N ILE A 144 1.83 -5.71 1.33
CA ILE A 144 0.63 -6.52 1.51
C ILE A 144 -0.47 -5.90 0.66
N ALA A 145 -0.93 -6.60 -0.36
CA ALA A 145 -2.02 -6.17 -1.23
C ALA A 145 -3.29 -6.96 -0.89
N ASP A 146 -4.20 -6.34 -0.14
CA ASP A 146 -5.45 -6.96 0.29
C ASP A 146 -6.56 -6.68 -0.73
N GLU A 147 -6.86 -7.67 -1.55
CA GLU A 147 -7.85 -7.61 -2.63
C GLU A 147 -7.75 -6.33 -3.50
N PRO A 148 -6.58 -6.01 -4.05
CA PRO A 148 -6.30 -4.70 -4.65
C PRO A 148 -7.10 -4.39 -5.91
N THR A 149 -7.92 -5.33 -6.39
CA THR A 149 -8.64 -5.23 -7.65
C THR A 149 -10.16 -5.38 -7.54
N THR A 150 -10.69 -5.70 -6.37
CA THR A 150 -12.10 -6.12 -6.17
C THR A 150 -13.13 -5.07 -6.64
N ALA A 151 -12.81 -3.78 -6.59
CA ALA A 151 -13.73 -2.70 -6.98
C ALA A 151 -13.51 -2.20 -8.43
N LEU A 152 -12.77 -2.95 -9.26
CA LEU A 152 -12.34 -2.51 -10.60
C LEU A 152 -12.93 -3.43 -11.68
N ASP A 153 -13.06 -2.91 -12.90
CA ASP A 153 -13.40 -3.73 -14.07
C ASP A 153 -12.24 -4.65 -14.48
N VAL A 154 -12.56 -5.75 -15.16
CA VAL A 154 -11.61 -6.83 -15.49
C VAL A 154 -10.36 -6.35 -16.21
N THR A 155 -10.50 -5.37 -17.10
CA THR A 155 -9.35 -4.83 -17.84
C THR A 155 -8.40 -4.06 -16.93
N ILE A 156 -8.95 -3.26 -16.02
CA ILE A 156 -8.14 -2.52 -15.05
C ILE A 156 -7.56 -3.45 -14.00
N GLN A 157 -8.28 -4.51 -13.60
CA GLN A 157 -7.75 -5.53 -12.69
C GLN A 157 -6.44 -6.13 -13.22
N ALA A 158 -6.44 -6.60 -14.49
CA ALA A 158 -5.24 -7.14 -15.13
C ALA A 158 -4.09 -6.13 -15.11
N GLN A 159 -4.35 -4.86 -15.46
CA GLN A 159 -3.33 -3.80 -15.44
C GLN A 159 -2.76 -3.51 -14.05
N ILE A 160 -3.57 -3.63 -12.99
CA ILE A 160 -3.09 -3.45 -11.61
C ILE A 160 -2.24 -4.64 -11.16
N LEU A 161 -2.61 -5.86 -11.54
CA LEU A 161 -1.80 -7.04 -11.23
C LEU A 161 -0.45 -7.01 -11.97
N ASP A 162 -0.44 -6.67 -13.26
CA ASP A 162 0.78 -6.48 -14.04
C ASP A 162 1.68 -5.41 -13.41
N LEU A 163 1.09 -4.27 -13.00
CA LEU A 163 1.83 -3.22 -12.30
C LEU A 163 2.49 -3.72 -11.01
N LEU A 164 1.81 -4.55 -10.21
CA LEU A 164 2.39 -5.10 -8.99
C LEU A 164 3.55 -6.06 -9.29
N VAL A 165 3.45 -6.85 -10.35
CA VAL A 165 4.55 -7.72 -10.83
C VAL A 165 5.74 -6.91 -11.28
N ASP A 166 5.53 -5.87 -12.08
CA ASP A 166 6.59 -4.98 -12.56
C ASP A 166 7.29 -4.27 -11.40
N LEU A 167 6.52 -3.75 -10.45
CA LEU A 167 7.05 -3.11 -9.24
C LEU A 167 7.85 -4.08 -8.38
N GLN A 168 7.43 -5.32 -8.25
CA GLN A 168 8.17 -6.37 -7.54
C GLN A 168 9.52 -6.63 -8.22
N ALA A 169 9.53 -6.76 -9.54
CA ALA A 169 10.76 -6.99 -10.31
C ALA A 169 11.72 -5.79 -10.21
N GLU A 170 11.20 -4.56 -10.23
CA GLU A 170 11.99 -3.34 -10.18
C GLU A 170 12.56 -3.07 -8.80
N THR A 171 11.75 -3.23 -7.74
CA THR A 171 12.13 -2.86 -6.37
C THR A 171 12.77 -4.01 -5.59
N GLY A 172 12.50 -5.25 -5.98
CA GLY A 172 12.88 -6.45 -5.24
C GLY A 172 12.08 -6.65 -3.94
N ALA A 173 10.99 -5.91 -3.71
CA ALA A 173 10.11 -6.10 -2.56
C ALA A 173 9.42 -7.47 -2.60
N GLY A 174 9.16 -8.07 -1.45
CA GLY A 174 8.22 -9.20 -1.36
C GLY A 174 6.79 -8.72 -1.45
N ILE A 175 5.91 -9.42 -2.18
CA ILE A 175 4.48 -9.07 -2.23
C ILE A 175 3.66 -10.21 -1.63
N ILE A 176 2.80 -9.88 -0.68
CA ILE A 176 1.74 -10.77 -0.19
C ILE A 176 0.44 -10.32 -0.86
N LEU A 177 -0.01 -11.08 -1.84
CA LEU A 177 -1.25 -10.81 -2.58
C LEU A 177 -2.40 -11.61 -1.97
N ILE A 178 -3.39 -10.93 -1.42
CA ILE A 178 -4.62 -11.54 -0.93
C ILE A 178 -5.70 -11.40 -1.99
N THR A 179 -6.32 -12.50 -2.37
CA THR A 179 -7.40 -12.53 -3.35
C THR A 179 -8.41 -13.63 -3.02
N HIS A 180 -9.62 -13.51 -3.54
CA HIS A 180 -10.63 -14.55 -3.50
C HIS A 180 -10.78 -15.29 -4.85
N ASP A 181 -10.11 -14.77 -5.89
CA ASP A 181 -10.05 -15.36 -7.24
C ASP A 181 -8.57 -15.58 -7.65
N LEU A 182 -8.33 -16.64 -8.46
CA LEU A 182 -7.05 -16.99 -9.07
C LEU A 182 -7.11 -16.78 -10.58
#